data_f5ba1356203a3284c521ea44281ed74b
#
_entry.id   f5ba1356203a3284c521ea44281ed74b
#
_cell.length_a   1.000
_cell.length_b   1.000
_cell.length_c   1.000
_cell.angle_alpha   90.00
_cell.angle_beta   90.00
_cell.angle_gamma   90.00
#
_symmetry.space_group_name_H-M   'P 1'
#
loop_
_entity.id
_entity.type
_entity.pdbx_description
1 polymer ?
#
loop_
_entity_poly.entity_id
_entity_poly.type
_entity_poly.pdbx_seq_one_letter_code
_entity_poly.pdbx_strand_id
1 'polypeptide(L)'
;MAKLYVYDSYENRMLVYNNLNENDPMPYSYGSTLSVREFRGSSNARVLWTTTRAMEAWNLTRRRYGAGIPVGYAFRRIWEGGHGTRSQHYAGVAFDVGQSLSQTQRTAIYNAARSTGAWGYVEPLSQTPTWAVSYTHLRAHETR
;
A
#
# COMPACT_ATOMS: atom_id res chain seq x y z
N MET A 1 3.02 15.43 12.11
CA MET A 1 3.87 14.28 12.46
C MET A 1 3.03 13.05 12.70
N ALA A 2 3.58 11.89 12.40
CA ALA A 2 2.84 10.64 12.48
C ALA A 2 3.57 9.61 13.31
N LYS A 3 2.81 8.73 13.96
CA LYS A 3 3.29 7.53 14.62
C LYS A 3 2.94 6.35 13.73
N LEU A 4 3.88 5.46 13.50
CA LEU A 4 3.69 4.31 12.63
C LEU A 4 4.03 3.03 13.37
N TYR A 5 3.09 2.08 13.33
CA TYR A 5 3.34 0.72 13.78
C TYR A 5 3.60 -0.16 12.56
N VAL A 6 4.71 -0.89 12.58
CA VAL A 6 5.05 -1.84 11.52
C VAL A 6 5.15 -3.22 12.13
N TYR A 7 4.25 -4.12 11.74
CA TYR A 7 4.38 -5.51 12.16
C TYR A 7 5.46 -6.19 11.33
N ASP A 8 6.50 -6.65 12.03
CA ASP A 8 7.59 -7.41 11.43
C ASP A 8 7.27 -8.90 11.58
N SER A 9 6.78 -9.51 10.50
CA SER A 9 6.39 -10.92 10.51
C SER A 9 7.59 -11.86 10.54
N TYR A 10 8.78 -11.41 10.20
CA TYR A 10 9.97 -12.25 10.23
C TYR A 10 10.43 -12.50 11.66
N GLU A 11 10.36 -11.48 12.50
CA GLU A 11 10.75 -11.56 13.90
C GLU A 11 9.55 -11.64 14.84
N ASN A 12 8.33 -11.62 14.29
CA ASN A 12 7.08 -11.65 15.05
C ASN A 12 7.07 -10.58 16.15
N ARG A 13 7.30 -9.33 15.76
CA ARG A 13 7.34 -8.21 16.69
C ARG A 13 6.71 -6.96 16.07
N MET A 14 6.27 -6.05 16.92
CA MET A 14 5.76 -4.75 16.48
C MET A 14 6.87 -3.71 16.61
N LEU A 15 7.17 -3.03 15.52
CA LEU A 15 8.10 -1.91 15.50
C LEU A 15 7.31 -0.61 15.56
N VAL A 16 7.85 0.38 16.26
CA VAL A 16 7.18 1.67 16.43
C VAL A 16 8.11 2.78 15.98
N TYR A 17 7.60 3.62 15.10
CA TYR A 17 8.32 4.81 14.62
C TYR A 17 7.54 6.04 15.05
N ASN A 18 8.19 6.93 15.80
CA ASN A 18 7.56 8.14 16.33
C ASN A 18 7.98 9.36 15.52
N ASN A 19 7.11 10.36 15.48
CA ASN A 19 7.43 11.68 14.94
C ASN A 19 7.91 11.66 13.48
N LEU A 20 7.30 10.83 12.66
CA LEU A 20 7.60 10.82 11.23
C LEU A 20 7.01 12.07 10.57
N ASN A 21 7.83 12.76 9.77
CA ASN A 21 7.40 13.89 8.98
C ASN A 21 6.73 13.42 7.69
N GLU A 22 5.87 14.27 7.11
CA GLU A 22 5.12 13.94 5.91
C GLU A 22 6.01 13.60 4.72
N ASN A 23 7.17 14.23 4.62
CA ASN A 23 8.09 14.01 3.51
C ASN A 23 9.12 12.92 3.79
N ASP A 24 9.10 12.32 4.96
CA ASP A 24 10.00 11.21 5.28
C ASP A 24 9.61 9.99 4.44
N PRO A 25 10.59 9.16 4.03
CA PRO A 25 10.26 7.90 3.40
C PRO A 25 9.61 6.95 4.42
N MET A 26 8.70 6.12 3.96
CA MET A 26 8.15 5.07 4.80
C MET A 26 9.27 4.11 5.17
N PRO A 27 9.34 3.67 6.45
CA PRO A 27 10.29 2.64 6.84
C PRO A 27 10.14 1.40 5.97
N TYR A 28 11.26 0.76 5.67
CA TYR A 28 11.34 -0.42 4.81
C TYR A 28 11.02 -0.16 3.34
N SER A 29 10.67 1.07 2.94
CA SER A 29 10.67 1.42 1.53
C SER A 29 12.08 1.80 1.11
N TYR A 30 12.45 1.44 -0.12
CA TYR A 30 13.77 1.79 -0.64
C TYR A 30 13.79 3.25 -1.09
N GLY A 31 14.69 4.03 -0.47
CA GLY A 31 14.82 5.43 -0.82
C GLY A 31 13.51 6.19 -0.61
N SER A 32 13.18 7.07 -1.53
CA SER A 32 12.00 7.91 -1.46
C SER A 32 10.88 7.44 -2.39
N THR A 33 10.78 6.12 -2.62
CA THR A 33 9.74 5.57 -3.50
C THR A 33 8.35 5.66 -2.90
N LEU A 34 8.24 5.77 -1.58
CA LEU A 34 6.96 5.94 -0.89
C LEU A 34 7.18 6.79 0.35
N SER A 35 6.58 7.98 0.38
CA SER A 35 6.64 8.87 1.54
C SER A 35 5.49 8.58 2.51
N VAL A 36 5.64 9.06 3.75
CA VAL A 36 4.56 9.01 4.75
C VAL A 36 3.30 9.67 4.20
N ARG A 37 3.45 10.82 3.54
CA ARG A 37 2.32 11.54 2.95
C ARG A 37 1.58 10.70 1.90
N GLU A 38 2.32 10.03 1.02
CA GLU A 38 1.73 9.18 -0.01
C GLU A 38 1.00 7.98 0.62
N PHE A 39 1.60 7.39 1.64
CA PHE A 39 0.98 6.26 2.34
C PHE A 39 -0.29 6.66 3.06
N ARG A 40 -0.27 7.82 3.74
CA ARG A 40 -1.46 8.34 4.42
C ARG A 40 -2.54 8.75 3.45
N GLY A 41 -2.18 9.35 2.32
CA GLY A 41 -3.12 9.86 1.34
C GLY A 41 -4.07 10.88 1.99
N SER A 42 -5.37 10.71 1.77
CA SER A 42 -6.39 11.61 2.28
C SER A 42 -6.82 11.32 3.72
N SER A 43 -6.26 10.30 4.37
CA SER A 43 -6.57 10.00 5.76
C SER A 43 -6.06 11.09 6.69
N ASN A 44 -6.83 11.42 7.74
CA ASN A 44 -6.42 12.35 8.79
C ASN A 44 -5.77 11.64 9.98
N ALA A 45 -5.47 10.34 9.84
CA ALA A 45 -4.91 9.57 10.93
C ALA A 45 -3.51 10.05 11.31
N ARG A 46 -3.26 10.14 12.61
CA ARG A 46 -1.93 10.41 13.15
C ARG A 46 -1.19 9.14 13.52
N VAL A 47 -1.90 8.02 13.58
CA VAL A 47 -1.35 6.70 13.86
C VAL A 47 -1.62 5.85 12.64
N LEU A 48 -0.55 5.32 12.07
CA LEU A 48 -0.58 4.53 10.85
C LEU A 48 -0.11 3.11 11.16
N TRP A 49 -0.51 2.17 10.31
CA TRP A 49 -0.17 0.74 10.46
C TRP A 49 0.25 0.18 9.12
N THR A 50 1.24 -0.70 9.13
CA THR A 50 1.60 -1.50 7.97
C THR A 50 2.37 -2.75 8.43
N THR A 51 2.92 -3.49 7.48
CA THR A 51 3.74 -4.67 7.76
C THR A 51 5.02 -4.61 6.93
N THR A 52 6.07 -5.29 7.39
CA THR A 52 7.30 -5.38 6.62
C THR A 52 7.06 -6.02 5.26
N ARG A 53 6.18 -7.04 5.21
CA ARG A 53 5.88 -7.73 3.94
C ARG A 53 5.15 -6.85 2.95
N ALA A 54 4.24 -5.98 3.43
CA ALA A 54 3.56 -5.04 2.54
C ALA A 54 4.56 -4.06 1.93
N MET A 55 5.51 -3.56 2.72
CA MET A 55 6.54 -2.65 2.23
C MET A 55 7.48 -3.35 1.26
N GLU A 56 7.84 -4.60 1.52
CA GLU A 56 8.61 -5.40 0.56
C GLU A 56 7.87 -5.55 -0.77
N ALA A 57 6.60 -5.91 -0.70
CA ALA A 57 5.78 -6.10 -1.89
C ALA A 57 5.67 -4.80 -2.71
N TRP A 58 5.52 -3.66 -2.02
CA TRP A 58 5.55 -2.36 -2.66
C TRP A 58 6.88 -2.14 -3.39
N ASN A 59 8.00 -2.36 -2.72
CA ASN A 59 9.33 -2.15 -3.29
C ASN A 59 9.54 -3.00 -4.54
N LEU A 60 9.16 -4.27 -4.49
CA LEU A 60 9.30 -5.17 -5.63
C LEU A 60 8.45 -4.71 -6.82
N THR A 61 7.22 -4.30 -6.55
CA THR A 61 6.31 -3.83 -7.60
C THR A 61 6.82 -2.54 -8.22
N ARG A 62 7.23 -1.58 -7.38
CA ARG A 62 7.76 -0.30 -7.83
C ARG A 62 9.01 -0.48 -8.70
N ARG A 63 9.90 -1.37 -8.27
CA ARG A 63 11.12 -1.67 -9.03
C ARG A 63 10.79 -2.38 -10.33
N ARG A 64 9.86 -3.33 -10.30
CA ARG A 64 9.48 -4.09 -11.49
C ARG A 64 8.82 -3.21 -12.53
N TYR A 65 7.98 -2.28 -12.10
CA TYR A 65 7.37 -1.31 -13.00
C TYR A 65 8.41 -0.33 -13.55
N GLY A 66 9.38 0.07 -12.75
CA GLY A 66 10.51 0.88 -13.17
C GLY A 66 10.27 2.38 -13.24
N ALA A 67 9.14 2.86 -12.75
CA ALA A 67 8.81 4.28 -12.75
C ALA A 67 7.94 4.63 -11.54
N GLY A 68 7.65 5.92 -11.33
CA GLY A 68 6.79 6.37 -10.24
C GLY A 68 5.38 5.80 -10.35
N ILE A 69 4.81 5.42 -9.23
CA ILE A 69 3.44 4.90 -9.14
C ILE A 69 2.63 5.84 -8.24
N PRO A 70 1.64 6.57 -8.79
CA PRO A 70 0.75 7.38 -7.94
C PRO A 70 -0.04 6.48 -6.98
N VAL A 71 -0.06 6.86 -5.70
CA VAL A 71 -0.81 6.13 -4.68
C VAL A 71 -2.05 6.93 -4.31
N GLY A 72 -3.23 6.35 -4.54
CA GLY A 72 -4.48 6.97 -4.15
C GLY A 72 -4.87 6.62 -2.74
N TYR A 73 -4.90 5.33 -2.44
CA TYR A 73 -5.24 4.84 -1.11
C TYR A 73 -4.28 3.73 -0.73
N ALA A 74 -3.61 3.89 0.40
CA ALA A 74 -2.85 2.82 1.03
C ALA A 74 -3.39 2.58 2.43
N PHE A 75 -3.52 3.64 3.22
CA PHE A 75 -4.01 3.55 4.60
C PHE A 75 -5.28 4.38 4.79
N ARG A 76 -6.25 3.83 5.54
CA ARG A 76 -7.45 4.54 5.99
C ARG A 76 -7.82 4.09 7.38
N ARG A 77 -8.37 5.01 8.18
CA ARG A 77 -8.97 4.64 9.46
C ARG A 77 -10.36 4.06 9.21
N ILE A 78 -10.76 3.13 10.05
CA ILE A 78 -12.02 2.40 9.86
C ILE A 78 -13.24 3.34 9.84
N TRP A 79 -13.21 4.42 10.59
CA TRP A 79 -14.34 5.35 10.66
C TRP A 79 -14.29 6.45 9.60
N GLU A 80 -13.29 6.47 8.74
CA GLU A 80 -13.22 7.46 7.66
C GLU A 80 -14.08 7.09 6.45
N GLY A 81 -14.59 5.86 6.45
CA GLY A 81 -15.46 5.41 5.38
C GLY A 81 -14.76 5.16 4.05
N GLY A 82 -15.54 4.95 3.01
CA GLY A 82 -15.04 4.71 1.66
C GLY A 82 -14.63 3.29 1.37
N HIS A 83 -14.58 2.43 2.39
CA HIS A 83 -14.22 1.01 2.26
C HIS A 83 -15.10 0.18 3.17
N GLY A 84 -15.20 -1.12 2.88
CA GLY A 84 -15.90 -2.05 3.76
C GLY A 84 -15.19 -2.22 5.10
N THR A 85 -15.91 -2.69 6.11
CA THR A 85 -15.39 -2.81 7.47
C THR A 85 -14.20 -3.76 7.59
N ARG A 86 -13.99 -4.63 6.60
CA ARG A 86 -12.87 -5.56 6.57
C ARG A 86 -11.82 -5.20 5.53
N SER A 87 -11.81 -3.94 5.08
CA SER A 87 -10.83 -3.50 4.10
C SER A 87 -9.41 -3.59 4.67
N GLN A 88 -8.49 -4.11 3.87
CA GLN A 88 -7.09 -4.23 4.24
C GLN A 88 -6.38 -2.88 4.28
N HIS A 89 -6.99 -1.82 3.74
CA HIS A 89 -6.47 -0.46 3.90
C HIS A 89 -6.40 -0.04 5.36
N TYR A 90 -7.26 -0.57 6.21
CA TYR A 90 -7.25 -0.25 7.65
C TYR A 90 -6.02 -0.80 8.36
N ALA A 91 -5.39 -1.83 7.81
CA ALA A 91 -4.15 -2.40 8.32
C ALA A 91 -2.92 -1.91 7.55
N GLY A 92 -3.12 -1.08 6.50
CA GLY A 92 -2.02 -0.56 5.70
C GLY A 92 -1.35 -1.61 4.82
N VAL A 93 -2.09 -2.64 4.41
CA VAL A 93 -1.55 -3.75 3.60
C VAL A 93 -2.19 -3.84 2.21
N ALA A 94 -2.97 -2.86 1.83
CA ALA A 94 -3.61 -2.79 0.52
C ALA A 94 -3.30 -1.44 -0.14
N PHE A 95 -3.13 -1.44 -1.45
CA PHE A 95 -2.81 -0.24 -2.22
C PHE A 95 -3.76 -0.12 -3.40
N ASP A 96 -4.32 1.06 -3.58
CA ASP A 96 -5.02 1.47 -4.79
C ASP A 96 -4.16 2.54 -5.46
N VAL A 97 -3.66 2.22 -6.64
CA VAL A 97 -2.63 3.02 -7.31
C VAL A 97 -3.01 3.30 -8.76
N GLY A 98 -2.21 4.14 -9.40
CA GLY A 98 -2.32 4.36 -10.84
C GLY A 98 -3.39 5.38 -11.23
N GLN A 99 -3.88 6.16 -10.30
CA GLN A 99 -4.86 7.22 -10.59
C GLN A 99 -4.27 8.18 -11.62
N SER A 100 -5.10 8.55 -12.59
CA SER A 100 -4.73 9.47 -13.69
C SER A 100 -3.73 8.92 -14.70
N LEU A 101 -3.36 7.64 -14.61
CA LEU A 101 -2.52 7.01 -15.59
C LEU A 101 -3.35 6.43 -16.75
N SER A 102 -2.70 6.24 -17.90
CA SER A 102 -3.33 5.61 -19.05
C SER A 102 -3.64 4.14 -18.76
N GLN A 103 -4.51 3.55 -19.58
CA GLN A 103 -4.79 2.13 -19.46
C GLN A 103 -3.54 1.28 -19.70
N THR A 104 -2.70 1.69 -20.64
CA THR A 104 -1.43 0.99 -20.90
C THR A 104 -0.55 0.98 -19.66
N GLN A 105 -0.42 2.13 -19.00
CA GLN A 105 0.39 2.24 -17.78
C GLN A 105 -0.21 1.44 -16.64
N ARG A 106 -1.53 1.51 -16.46
CA ARG A 106 -2.20 0.72 -15.40
C ARG A 106 -2.06 -0.78 -15.64
N THR A 107 -2.15 -1.21 -16.90
CA THR A 107 -1.92 -2.62 -17.25
C THR A 107 -0.48 -3.04 -16.92
N ALA A 108 0.50 -2.17 -17.18
CA ALA A 108 1.89 -2.45 -16.87
C ALA A 108 2.09 -2.57 -15.35
N ILE A 109 1.45 -1.73 -14.55
CA ILE A 109 1.53 -1.81 -13.08
C ILE A 109 0.87 -3.10 -12.60
N TYR A 110 -0.29 -3.44 -13.13
CA TYR A 110 -0.98 -4.68 -12.80
C TYR A 110 -0.11 -5.91 -13.08
N ASN A 111 0.51 -5.96 -14.26
CA ASN A 111 1.39 -7.05 -14.62
C ASN A 111 2.63 -7.10 -13.73
N ALA A 112 3.20 -5.94 -13.39
CA ALA A 112 4.33 -5.85 -12.47
C ALA A 112 3.96 -6.41 -11.11
N ALA A 113 2.83 -6.00 -10.55
CA ALA A 113 2.36 -6.48 -9.25
C ALA A 113 2.19 -8.00 -9.25
N ARG A 114 1.53 -8.55 -10.26
CA ARG A 114 1.31 -10.00 -10.38
C ARG A 114 2.61 -10.75 -10.52
N SER A 115 3.53 -10.25 -11.33
CA SER A 115 4.77 -10.95 -11.63
C SER A 115 5.72 -11.05 -10.44
N THR A 116 5.57 -10.19 -9.43
CA THR A 116 6.43 -10.25 -8.23
C THR A 116 6.13 -11.46 -7.38
N GLY A 117 4.91 -11.99 -7.42
CA GLY A 117 4.49 -13.06 -6.54
C GLY A 117 4.41 -12.65 -5.06
N ALA A 118 4.58 -11.37 -4.75
CA ALA A 118 4.67 -10.88 -3.37
C ALA A 118 3.32 -10.50 -2.78
N TRP A 119 2.30 -10.29 -3.62
CA TRP A 119 0.96 -9.91 -3.17
C TRP A 119 0.09 -11.15 -3.00
N GLY A 120 -0.71 -11.18 -1.96
CA GLY A 120 -1.68 -12.24 -1.76
C GLY A 120 -2.82 -12.19 -2.77
N TYR A 121 -3.13 -10.98 -3.26
CA TYR A 121 -4.19 -10.79 -4.24
C TYR A 121 -3.91 -9.53 -5.05
N VAL A 122 -4.06 -9.62 -6.36
CA VAL A 122 -4.03 -8.47 -7.27
C VAL A 122 -5.38 -8.47 -7.98
N GLU A 123 -6.18 -7.44 -7.73
CA GLU A 123 -7.53 -7.38 -8.27
C GLU A 123 -7.49 -7.28 -9.80
N PRO A 124 -8.29 -8.10 -10.51
CA PRO A 124 -8.36 -8.00 -11.97
C PRO A 124 -8.77 -6.60 -12.42
N LEU A 125 -8.14 -6.09 -13.48
CA LEU A 125 -8.46 -4.75 -13.99
C LEU A 125 -9.93 -4.59 -14.38
N SER A 126 -10.58 -5.68 -14.76
CA SER A 126 -12.02 -5.66 -15.08
C SER A 126 -12.91 -5.39 -13.86
N GLN A 127 -12.37 -5.55 -12.65
CA GLN A 127 -13.10 -5.33 -11.39
C GLN A 127 -12.65 -4.06 -10.68
N THR A 128 -11.66 -3.36 -11.21
CA THR A 128 -11.19 -2.09 -10.64
C THR A 128 -11.82 -0.92 -11.38
N PRO A 129 -11.89 0.25 -10.74
CA PRO A 129 -12.23 1.48 -11.47
C PRO A 129 -11.26 1.69 -12.62
N THR A 130 -11.74 2.28 -13.71
CA THR A 130 -10.95 2.46 -14.93
C THR A 130 -9.71 3.35 -14.74
N TRP A 131 -9.59 3.97 -13.58
CA TRP A 131 -8.51 4.90 -13.27
C TRP A 131 -7.54 4.35 -12.20
N ALA A 132 -7.66 3.08 -11.78
CA ALA A 132 -6.87 2.55 -10.67
C ALA A 132 -6.38 1.13 -10.93
N VAL A 133 -5.39 0.71 -10.15
CA VAL A 133 -4.98 -0.68 -9.97
C VAL A 133 -5.07 -0.96 -8.48
N SER A 134 -5.66 -2.09 -8.11
CA SER A 134 -5.81 -2.45 -6.70
C SER A 134 -5.11 -3.77 -6.43
N TYR A 135 -4.30 -3.80 -5.37
CA TYR A 135 -3.64 -5.03 -4.93
C TYR A 135 -3.48 -5.01 -3.41
N THR A 136 -3.46 -6.20 -2.83
CA THR A 136 -3.33 -6.37 -1.38
C THR A 136 -2.26 -7.39 -1.05
N HIS A 137 -1.65 -7.25 0.12
CA HIS A 137 -0.66 -8.21 0.61
C HIS A 137 -1.34 -9.51 1.05
N LEU A 138 -2.50 -9.42 1.70
CA LEU A 138 -3.23 -10.59 2.17
C LEU A 138 -4.51 -10.78 1.38
N ARG A 139 -4.88 -12.04 1.13
CA ARG A 139 -6.17 -12.36 0.57
C ARG A 139 -7.24 -12.25 1.66
N ALA A 140 -8.49 -12.03 1.25
CA ALA A 140 -9.60 -11.90 2.20
C ALA A 140 -9.72 -13.10 3.14
N HIS A 141 -9.50 -14.32 2.64
CA HIS A 141 -9.57 -15.54 3.45
C HIS A 141 -8.37 -15.72 4.39
N GLU A 142 -7.31 -14.98 4.19
CA GLU A 142 -6.10 -15.02 5.01
C GLU A 142 -6.11 -14.00 6.13
N THR A 143 -7.10 -13.11 6.15
CA THR A 143 -7.22 -12.06 7.16
C THR A 143 -8.02 -12.49 8.37
N ARG A 144 -8.47 -13.70 8.39
CA ARG A 144 -9.25 -14.24 9.48
C ARG A 144 -8.42 -14.56 10.71
#